data_6bd9a0c1bf81cf1aec8d08bf4aba839a
#
_entry.id   6bd9a0c1bf81cf1aec8d08bf4aba839a
#
_cell.length_a   1.000
_cell.length_b   1.000
_cell.length_c   1.000
_cell.angle_alpha   90.00
_cell.angle_beta   90.00
_cell.angle_gamma   90.00
#
_symmetry.space_group_name_H-M   'P 1'
#
loop_
_entity.id
_entity.type
_entity.pdbx_description
1 polymer ?
#
loop_
_entity_poly.entity_id
_entity_poly.type
_entity_poly.pdbx_seq_one_letter_code
_entity_poly.pdbx_strand_id
1 'polypeptide(L)'
;MAGSDVKVTAISDEVAADDDFIVTASRPNTTATLANSSFASGGARKIQVTTTGTGDNEKTNTIIGTDVFGNTITEVITSTGSAEAVSGSKFFKTITSITSSAQFAANLKVGSTSDAAQEVHGNRVRLRGYSIVSGGSAGLVQFFDGTPEDGTEIFSARTIGTDNQTIDNTIPDEGILFPNGLSVVYTVGTIDRMNIFFS
;
A
#
# COMPACT_ATOMS: atom_id res chain seq x y z
N MET A 1 -5.51 -38.00 11.01
CA MET A 1 -4.60 -37.01 10.40
C MET A 1 -5.47 -35.79 10.15
N ALA A 2 -5.25 -34.69 10.91
CA ALA A 2 -5.86 -33.43 10.58
C ALA A 2 -5.22 -32.96 9.25
N GLY A 3 -5.99 -32.91 8.17
CA GLY A 3 -5.53 -32.34 6.93
C GLY A 3 -5.13 -30.88 7.20
N SER A 4 -3.97 -30.45 6.72
CA SER A 4 -3.65 -29.04 6.74
C SER A 4 -4.59 -28.36 5.74
N ASP A 5 -5.57 -27.62 6.25
CA ASP A 5 -6.47 -26.84 5.40
C ASP A 5 -5.68 -25.71 4.78
N VAL A 6 -5.23 -25.90 3.53
CA VAL A 6 -4.63 -24.82 2.75
C VAL A 6 -5.75 -23.85 2.40
N LYS A 7 -5.56 -22.61 2.82
CA LYS A 7 -6.42 -21.47 2.49
C LYS A 7 -5.81 -20.68 1.33
N VAL A 8 -6.61 -19.84 0.71
CA VAL A 8 -6.17 -18.95 -0.35
C VAL A 8 -6.67 -17.55 -0.11
N THR A 9 -5.81 -16.57 -0.28
CA THR A 9 -6.17 -15.15 -0.44
C THR A 9 -5.91 -14.78 -1.90
N ALA A 10 -6.96 -14.33 -2.58
CA ALA A 10 -6.87 -13.79 -3.93
C ALA A 10 -6.74 -12.26 -3.87
N ILE A 11 -5.74 -11.74 -4.55
CA ILE A 11 -5.46 -10.31 -4.64
C ILE A 11 -5.53 -9.93 -6.12
N SER A 12 -6.33 -8.95 -6.46
CA SER A 12 -6.36 -8.32 -7.79
C SER A 12 -5.46 -7.09 -7.78
N ASP A 13 -5.03 -6.63 -8.94
CA ASP A 13 -4.29 -5.37 -9.04
C ASP A 13 -5.13 -4.20 -8.51
N GLU A 14 -4.43 -3.21 -8.00
CA GLU A 14 -5.01 -1.98 -7.48
C GLU A 14 -5.33 -1.02 -8.61
N VAL A 15 -6.22 -0.08 -8.34
CA VAL A 15 -6.47 1.07 -9.23
C VAL A 15 -5.19 1.89 -9.36
N ALA A 16 -4.93 2.45 -10.55
CA ALA A 16 -3.78 3.31 -10.81
C ALA A 16 -3.64 4.44 -9.77
N ALA A 17 -2.42 4.92 -9.60
CA ALA A 17 -2.15 6.07 -8.73
C ALA A 17 -2.98 7.29 -9.16
N ASP A 18 -3.47 8.02 -8.15
CA ASP A 18 -4.28 9.21 -8.34
C ASP A 18 -3.81 10.28 -7.35
N ASP A 19 -3.42 11.45 -7.84
CA ASP A 19 -2.74 12.49 -7.05
C ASP A 19 -3.70 13.32 -6.17
N ASP A 20 -5.01 13.20 -6.37
CA ASP A 20 -6.04 13.91 -5.60
C ASP A 20 -7.20 13.03 -5.09
N PHE A 21 -6.99 11.72 -5.07
CA PHE A 21 -8.00 10.75 -4.66
C PHE A 21 -8.52 10.96 -3.23
N ILE A 22 -7.64 11.28 -2.28
CA ILE A 22 -7.99 11.45 -0.86
C ILE A 22 -8.49 12.86 -0.58
N VAL A 23 -7.77 13.88 -1.09
CA VAL A 23 -8.16 15.29 -0.99
C VAL A 23 -8.11 15.88 -2.38
N THR A 24 -9.29 16.11 -2.94
CA THR A 24 -9.43 16.84 -4.21
C THR A 24 -8.94 18.27 -4.03
N ALA A 25 -8.21 18.78 -5.00
CA ALA A 25 -7.57 20.09 -5.00
C ALA A 25 -8.37 21.16 -4.23
N SER A 26 -8.02 21.38 -2.99
CA SER A 26 -8.69 22.31 -2.08
C SER A 26 -7.68 23.10 -1.27
N ARG A 27 -8.13 24.22 -0.68
CA ARG A 27 -7.29 25.09 0.15
C ARG A 27 -7.77 25.04 1.60
N PRO A 28 -7.42 23.97 2.35
CA PRO A 28 -7.84 23.85 3.74
C PRO A 28 -7.16 24.89 4.63
N ASN A 29 -7.81 25.27 5.73
CA ASN A 29 -7.19 26.10 6.76
C ASN A 29 -6.09 25.30 7.49
N THR A 30 -6.48 24.29 8.25
CA THR A 30 -5.55 23.36 8.92
C THR A 30 -6.00 21.92 8.77
N THR A 31 -7.28 21.65 8.63
CA THR A 31 -7.84 20.31 8.47
C THR A 31 -8.39 20.14 7.07
N ALA A 32 -7.92 19.14 6.36
CA ALA A 32 -8.42 18.82 5.03
C ALA A 32 -9.75 18.04 5.09
N THR A 33 -10.64 18.33 4.16
CA THR A 33 -11.85 17.53 3.95
C THR A 33 -11.50 16.36 3.05
N LEU A 34 -11.74 15.13 3.53
CA LEU A 34 -11.47 13.94 2.77
C LEU A 34 -12.57 13.70 1.73
N ALA A 35 -12.20 13.52 0.48
CA ALA A 35 -13.09 13.04 -0.58
C ALA A 35 -13.28 11.53 -0.48
N ASN A 36 -12.21 10.81 -0.20
CA ASN A 36 -12.21 9.39 0.06
C ASN A 36 -11.35 9.08 1.29
N SER A 37 -11.74 8.07 2.05
CA SER A 37 -11.06 7.64 3.27
C SER A 37 -10.46 6.23 3.19
N SER A 38 -10.67 5.52 2.07
CA SER A 38 -10.18 4.16 1.83
C SER A 38 -10.08 3.90 0.34
N PHE A 39 -9.30 2.90 -0.04
CA PHE A 39 -9.15 2.47 -1.43
C PHE A 39 -10.17 1.38 -1.77
N ALA A 40 -10.67 1.38 -3.02
CA ALA A 40 -11.80 0.54 -3.45
C ALA A 40 -11.52 -0.96 -3.36
N SER A 41 -10.28 -1.37 -3.57
CA SER A 41 -9.83 -2.76 -3.47
C SER A 41 -9.62 -3.27 -2.04
N GLY A 42 -9.69 -2.38 -1.05
CA GLY A 42 -9.42 -2.71 0.35
C GLY A 42 -7.94 -2.88 0.70
N GLY A 43 -7.04 -2.64 -0.25
CA GLY A 43 -5.60 -2.59 0.00
C GLY A 43 -5.14 -1.28 0.62
N ALA A 44 -3.87 -1.24 1.00
CA ALA A 44 -3.22 -0.06 1.53
C ALA A 44 -2.28 0.55 0.48
N ARG A 45 -2.12 1.87 0.49
CA ARG A 45 -1.30 2.62 -0.46
C ARG A 45 -0.39 3.59 0.27
N LYS A 46 0.79 3.86 -0.28
CA LYS A 46 1.56 5.02 0.14
C LYS A 46 0.86 6.29 -0.31
N ILE A 47 0.89 7.29 0.55
CA ILE A 47 0.25 8.58 0.32
C ILE A 47 1.24 9.56 -0.26
N GLN A 48 0.80 10.39 -1.20
CA GLN A 48 1.56 11.52 -1.69
C GLN A 48 0.82 12.82 -1.45
N VAL A 49 1.58 13.87 -1.17
CA VAL A 49 1.09 15.23 -0.96
C VAL A 49 1.67 16.15 -2.01
N THR A 50 0.81 16.91 -2.69
CA THR A 50 1.20 17.90 -3.69
C THR A 50 0.61 19.26 -3.35
N THR A 51 1.43 20.31 -3.36
CA THR A 51 0.98 21.69 -3.21
C THR A 51 1.44 22.53 -4.38
N THR A 52 0.61 23.42 -4.88
CA THR A 52 0.90 24.21 -6.08
C THR A 52 1.52 25.58 -5.78
N GLY A 53 1.54 26.02 -4.53
CA GLY A 53 2.00 27.34 -4.11
C GLY A 53 3.40 27.36 -3.51
N THR A 54 4.24 28.27 -3.96
CA THR A 54 5.59 28.48 -3.38
C THR A 54 5.56 28.87 -1.90
N GLY A 55 4.45 29.47 -1.42
CA GLY A 55 4.23 29.78 0.00
C GLY A 55 3.86 28.56 0.87
N ASP A 56 3.80 27.35 0.27
CA ASP A 56 3.44 26.11 0.94
C ASP A 56 4.66 25.21 1.21
N ASN A 57 5.86 25.76 0.98
CA ASN A 57 7.11 25.09 1.32
C ASN A 57 7.18 24.85 2.85
N GLU A 58 7.75 23.70 3.22
CA GLU A 58 7.98 23.28 4.61
C GLU A 58 6.71 23.15 5.49
N LYS A 59 5.50 23.19 4.91
CA LYS A 59 4.29 22.86 5.66
C LYS A 59 4.20 21.36 5.87
N THR A 60 4.04 20.96 7.11
CA THR A 60 3.87 19.56 7.47
C THR A 60 2.40 19.15 7.41
N ASN A 61 2.17 17.95 6.89
CA ASN A 61 0.86 17.32 6.81
C ASN A 61 0.90 16.05 7.66
N THR A 62 0.18 16.06 8.77
CA THR A 62 0.04 14.88 9.63
C THR A 62 -1.15 14.07 9.14
N ILE A 63 -0.88 12.85 8.68
CA ILE A 63 -1.85 11.89 8.19
C ILE A 63 -2.05 10.83 9.25
N ILE A 64 -3.28 10.59 9.67
CA ILE A 64 -3.66 9.54 10.61
C ILE A 64 -4.60 8.58 9.90
N GLY A 65 -4.37 7.29 10.08
CA GLY A 65 -5.17 6.25 9.46
C GLY A 65 -4.83 4.86 10.02
N THR A 66 -5.07 3.83 9.23
CA THR A 66 -4.73 2.45 9.61
C THR A 66 -3.82 1.80 8.58
N ASP A 67 -2.94 0.90 9.05
CA ASP A 67 -2.11 0.02 8.22
C ASP A 67 -2.92 -1.11 7.58
N VAL A 68 -2.23 -2.04 6.91
CA VAL A 68 -2.84 -3.21 6.24
C VAL A 68 -3.60 -4.11 7.21
N PHE A 69 -3.18 -4.20 8.49
CA PHE A 69 -3.82 -5.02 9.53
C PHE A 69 -4.84 -4.26 10.37
N GLY A 70 -5.07 -2.98 10.09
CA GLY A 70 -6.06 -2.15 10.80
C GLY A 70 -5.52 -1.47 12.05
N ASN A 71 -4.21 -1.52 12.33
CA ASN A 71 -3.61 -0.78 13.44
C ASN A 71 -3.49 0.70 13.09
N THR A 72 -3.69 1.58 14.07
CA THR A 72 -3.55 3.02 13.84
C THR A 72 -2.10 3.39 13.57
N ILE A 73 -1.89 4.11 12.47
CA ILE A 73 -0.59 4.66 12.09
C ILE A 73 -0.67 6.15 11.82
N THR A 74 0.45 6.82 11.98
CA THR A 74 0.60 8.25 11.72
C THR A 74 1.85 8.50 10.91
N GLU A 75 1.76 9.38 9.93
CA GLU A 75 2.89 9.83 9.13
C GLU A 75 2.84 11.35 8.97
N VAL A 76 4.02 11.98 8.91
CA VAL A 76 4.16 13.41 8.63
C VAL A 76 4.88 13.59 7.31
N ILE A 77 4.20 14.21 6.34
CA ILE A 77 4.76 14.52 5.02
C ILE A 77 4.94 16.03 4.91
N THR A 78 6.15 16.48 4.62
CA THR A 78 6.48 17.90 4.46
C THR A 78 6.40 18.28 2.98
N SER A 79 5.59 19.30 2.66
CA SER A 79 5.42 19.78 1.29
C SER A 79 6.59 20.63 0.82
N THR A 80 6.88 20.60 -0.48
CA THR A 80 7.96 21.37 -1.11
C THR A 80 7.49 22.72 -1.65
N GLY A 81 6.18 22.93 -1.82
CA GLY A 81 5.63 24.16 -2.40
C GLY A 81 5.96 24.40 -3.89
N SER A 82 6.42 23.38 -4.59
CA SER A 82 6.91 23.50 -5.99
C SER A 82 6.09 22.72 -7.02
N ALA A 83 4.87 22.35 -6.69
CA ALA A 83 3.99 21.46 -7.48
C ALA A 83 4.55 20.03 -7.64
N GLU A 84 5.58 19.67 -6.93
CA GLU A 84 6.11 18.32 -6.87
C GLU A 84 5.38 17.49 -5.81
N ALA A 85 5.10 16.25 -6.14
CA ALA A 85 4.54 15.30 -5.20
C ALA A 85 5.61 14.80 -4.24
N VAL A 86 5.33 14.87 -2.94
CA VAL A 86 6.15 14.27 -1.89
C VAL A 86 5.45 13.03 -1.39
N SER A 87 6.09 11.88 -1.56
CA SER A 87 5.55 10.59 -1.14
C SER A 87 5.96 10.26 0.29
N GLY A 88 5.01 9.70 1.04
CA GLY A 88 5.26 9.07 2.32
C GLY A 88 5.93 7.69 2.17
N SER A 89 6.23 7.09 3.28
CA SER A 89 6.85 5.76 3.40
C SER A 89 5.87 4.68 3.86
N LYS A 90 4.80 5.07 4.57
CA LYS A 90 3.83 4.16 5.17
C LYS A 90 2.67 3.82 4.23
N PHE A 91 2.14 2.62 4.40
CA PHE A 91 0.98 2.14 3.65
C PHE A 91 -0.30 2.32 4.47
N PHE A 92 -1.18 3.18 4.00
CA PHE A 92 -2.49 3.44 4.63
C PHE A 92 -3.60 2.66 3.94
N LYS A 93 -4.31 1.82 4.70
CA LYS A 93 -5.55 1.14 4.29
C LYS A 93 -6.75 2.08 4.39
N THR A 94 -6.78 2.86 5.46
CA THR A 94 -7.78 3.92 5.67
C THR A 94 -7.10 5.22 6.10
N ILE A 95 -7.71 6.34 5.81
CA ILE A 95 -7.31 7.68 6.27
C ILE A 95 -8.43 8.21 7.17
N THR A 96 -8.08 8.57 8.39
CA THR A 96 -9.04 9.13 9.36
C THR A 96 -9.02 10.65 9.35
N SER A 97 -7.83 11.25 9.25
CA SER A 97 -7.67 12.70 9.20
C SER A 97 -6.36 13.12 8.56
N ILE A 98 -6.36 14.32 8.00
CA ILE A 98 -5.18 15.01 7.50
C ILE A 98 -5.20 16.42 8.09
N THR A 99 -4.16 16.75 8.87
CA THR A 99 -4.01 18.08 9.47
C THR A 99 -2.70 18.71 9.04
N SER A 100 -2.75 19.98 8.69
CA SER A 100 -1.60 20.74 8.23
C SER A 100 -1.13 21.71 9.30
N SER A 101 0.17 21.99 9.34
CA SER A 101 0.78 22.90 10.32
C SER A 101 0.30 24.35 10.21
N ALA A 102 -0.17 24.76 9.03
CA ALA A 102 -0.73 26.08 8.78
C ALA A 102 -1.65 26.05 7.55
N GLN A 103 -2.43 27.14 7.37
CA GLN A 103 -3.24 27.32 6.17
C GLN A 103 -2.36 27.34 4.90
N PHE A 104 -2.82 26.66 3.86
CA PHE A 104 -2.17 26.66 2.56
C PHE A 104 -2.35 28.00 1.82
N ALA A 105 -1.32 28.43 1.11
CA ALA A 105 -1.38 29.58 0.22
C ALA A 105 -2.06 29.24 -1.12
N ALA A 106 -1.94 27.99 -1.55
CA ALA A 106 -2.56 27.44 -2.76
C ALA A 106 -3.25 26.11 -2.47
N ASN A 107 -3.64 25.39 -3.52
CA ASN A 107 -4.34 24.13 -3.36
C ASN A 107 -3.43 23.01 -2.86
N LEU A 108 -3.94 22.25 -1.92
CA LEU A 108 -3.44 20.97 -1.49
C LEU A 108 -4.16 19.87 -2.27
N LYS A 109 -3.41 18.91 -2.77
CA LYS A 109 -3.89 17.61 -3.24
C LYS A 109 -3.26 16.53 -2.40
N VAL A 110 -4.02 15.52 -2.06
CA VAL A 110 -3.51 14.30 -1.40
C VAL A 110 -4.06 13.09 -2.11
N GLY A 111 -3.18 12.24 -2.54
CA GLY A 111 -3.51 11.05 -3.29
C GLY A 111 -2.63 9.87 -2.97
N SER A 112 -2.62 8.88 -3.84
CA SER A 112 -1.85 7.66 -3.70
C SER A 112 -0.71 7.57 -4.70
N THR A 113 0.36 6.88 -4.32
CA THR A 113 1.41 6.44 -5.24
C THR A 113 1.02 5.13 -5.94
N SER A 114 1.90 4.59 -6.79
CA SER A 114 1.73 3.26 -7.39
C SER A 114 2.05 2.10 -6.44
N ASP A 115 2.67 2.36 -5.27
CA ASP A 115 3.01 1.29 -4.33
C ASP A 115 1.77 0.86 -3.54
N ALA A 116 1.50 -0.43 -3.54
CA ALA A 116 0.36 -1.06 -2.89
C ALA A 116 0.81 -2.13 -1.91
N ALA A 117 0.06 -2.30 -0.82
CA ALA A 117 0.22 -3.38 0.12
C ALA A 117 -1.12 -4.05 0.42
N GLN A 118 -1.10 -5.37 0.61
CA GLN A 118 -2.28 -6.17 0.91
C GLN A 118 -2.02 -7.10 2.10
N GLU A 119 -3.03 -7.22 2.96
CA GLU A 119 -3.07 -8.25 3.98
C GLU A 119 -3.37 -9.60 3.32
N VAL A 120 -2.55 -10.60 3.62
CA VAL A 120 -2.84 -12.00 3.31
C VAL A 120 -3.47 -12.67 4.52
N HIS A 121 -2.83 -12.50 5.68
CA HIS A 121 -3.33 -13.03 6.95
C HIS A 121 -2.71 -12.29 8.14
N GLY A 122 -3.55 -11.77 9.05
CA GLY A 122 -3.12 -10.90 10.16
C GLY A 122 -2.50 -11.61 11.37
N ASN A 123 -2.44 -12.96 11.38
CA ASN A 123 -1.88 -13.74 12.48
C ASN A 123 -0.79 -14.67 11.96
N ARG A 124 -0.14 -15.38 12.91
CA ARG A 124 0.86 -16.41 12.58
C ARG A 124 0.33 -17.38 11.52
N VAL A 125 1.10 -17.56 10.44
CA VAL A 125 0.70 -18.31 9.25
C VAL A 125 1.91 -18.94 8.57
N ARG A 126 1.70 -19.98 7.79
CA ARG A 126 2.71 -20.59 6.92
C ARG A 126 2.33 -20.41 5.44
N LEU A 127 3.19 -19.77 4.68
CA LEU A 127 3.05 -19.69 3.24
C LEU A 127 3.35 -21.03 2.60
N ARG A 128 2.45 -21.53 1.78
CA ARG A 128 2.53 -22.81 1.09
C ARG A 128 2.88 -22.69 -0.39
N GLY A 129 2.60 -21.55 -0.96
CA GLY A 129 2.87 -21.26 -2.35
C GLY A 129 2.16 -19.99 -2.82
N TYR A 130 2.43 -19.64 -4.04
CA TYR A 130 1.75 -18.52 -4.71
C TYR A 130 1.62 -18.77 -6.21
N SER A 131 0.61 -18.15 -6.79
CA SER A 131 0.41 -18.06 -8.23
C SER A 131 0.22 -16.59 -8.58
N ILE A 132 1.13 -16.02 -9.35
CA ILE A 132 1.11 -14.61 -9.75
C ILE A 132 0.90 -14.53 -11.25
N VAL A 133 -0.13 -13.85 -11.69
CA VAL A 133 -0.30 -13.46 -13.09
C VAL A 133 0.35 -12.11 -13.25
N SER A 134 1.39 -12.05 -14.07
CA SER A 134 2.15 -10.83 -14.34
C SER A 134 1.30 -9.83 -15.12
N GLY A 135 1.34 -8.57 -14.69
CA GLY A 135 0.83 -7.44 -15.45
C GLY A 135 1.81 -6.93 -16.50
N GLY A 136 1.48 -5.84 -17.16
CA GLY A 136 2.27 -5.26 -18.24
C GLY A 136 3.63 -4.68 -17.84
N SER A 137 3.95 -4.59 -16.54
CA SER A 137 5.20 -4.03 -16.02
C SER A 137 5.99 -5.05 -15.22
N ALA A 138 7.31 -5.10 -15.41
CA ALA A 138 8.20 -5.91 -14.56
C ALA A 138 8.34 -5.25 -13.18
N GLY A 139 8.37 -6.07 -12.12
CA GLY A 139 8.52 -5.58 -10.76
C GLY A 139 8.80 -6.69 -9.76
N LEU A 140 8.59 -6.37 -8.50
CA LEU A 140 8.71 -7.30 -7.38
C LEU A 140 7.36 -7.40 -6.65
N VAL A 141 7.07 -8.61 -6.21
CA VAL A 141 6.08 -8.88 -5.16
C VAL A 141 6.88 -9.31 -3.94
N GLN A 142 6.84 -8.50 -2.90
CA GLN A 142 7.60 -8.68 -1.67
C GLN A 142 6.69 -9.24 -0.57
N PHE A 143 7.18 -10.22 0.19
CA PHE A 143 6.45 -10.93 1.24
C PHE A 143 7.03 -10.56 2.59
N PHE A 144 6.23 -9.90 3.42
CA PHE A 144 6.63 -9.38 4.73
C PHE A 144 6.04 -10.20 5.88
N ASP A 145 6.87 -10.49 6.88
CA ASP A 145 6.43 -10.96 8.19
C ASP A 145 6.00 -9.76 9.03
N GLY A 146 4.71 -9.55 9.15
CA GLY A 146 4.13 -8.35 9.76
C GLY A 146 3.68 -7.31 8.73
N THR A 147 3.59 -6.04 9.16
CA THR A 147 3.27 -4.91 8.29
C THR A 147 4.48 -4.51 7.43
N PRO A 148 4.29 -3.88 6.27
CA PRO A 148 5.42 -3.41 5.48
C PRO A 148 6.29 -2.35 6.18
N GLU A 149 5.73 -1.61 7.14
CA GLU A 149 6.40 -0.52 7.86
C GLU A 149 7.38 -1.02 8.92
N ASP A 150 6.96 -2.03 9.68
CA ASP A 150 7.68 -2.54 10.85
C ASP A 150 8.11 -4.00 10.69
N GLY A 151 7.61 -4.67 9.67
CA GLY A 151 7.87 -6.07 9.37
C GLY A 151 9.20 -6.31 8.66
N THR A 152 9.54 -7.57 8.54
CA THR A 152 10.75 -8.00 7.82
C THR A 152 10.37 -8.63 6.49
N GLU A 153 10.96 -8.15 5.39
CA GLU A 153 10.86 -8.85 4.11
C GLU A 153 11.55 -10.22 4.22
N ILE A 154 10.78 -11.28 4.01
CA ILE A 154 11.29 -12.65 4.07
C ILE A 154 11.84 -13.08 2.70
N PHE A 155 11.12 -12.73 1.63
CA PHE A 155 11.58 -12.95 0.26
C PHE A 155 10.77 -12.12 -0.73
N SER A 156 11.19 -12.11 -1.99
CA SER A 156 10.45 -11.50 -3.08
C SER A 156 10.37 -12.42 -4.30
N ALA A 157 9.27 -12.29 -5.04
CA ALA A 157 9.07 -12.89 -6.35
C ALA A 157 9.13 -11.79 -7.43
N ARG A 158 9.83 -12.06 -8.53
CA ARG A 158 9.94 -11.11 -9.65
C ARG A 158 8.86 -11.39 -10.67
N THR A 159 8.14 -10.37 -11.09
CA THR A 159 7.28 -10.40 -12.28
C THR A 159 8.10 -10.04 -13.53
N ILE A 160 7.70 -10.57 -14.68
CA ILE A 160 8.51 -10.48 -15.91
C ILE A 160 8.07 -9.36 -16.86
N GLY A 161 6.99 -8.65 -16.53
CA GLY A 161 6.50 -7.53 -17.34
C GLY A 161 5.89 -7.95 -18.69
N THR A 162 5.60 -9.23 -18.85
CA THR A 162 4.80 -9.73 -19.96
C THR A 162 3.41 -10.03 -19.44
N ASP A 163 2.44 -9.31 -19.95
CA ASP A 163 1.04 -9.41 -19.58
C ASP A 163 0.52 -10.86 -19.67
N ASN A 164 -0.29 -11.25 -18.70
CA ASN A 164 -0.90 -12.58 -18.58
C ASN A 164 0.05 -13.77 -18.44
N GLN A 165 1.33 -13.57 -18.14
CA GLN A 165 2.20 -14.69 -17.80
C GLN A 165 2.05 -15.09 -16.33
N THR A 166 1.90 -16.38 -16.10
CA THR A 166 1.73 -16.94 -14.75
C THR A 166 3.07 -17.42 -14.19
N ILE A 167 3.32 -17.06 -12.95
CA ILE A 167 4.47 -17.49 -12.15
C ILE A 167 3.92 -18.28 -10.97
N ASP A 168 4.06 -19.61 -11.03
CA ASP A 168 3.59 -20.51 -9.97
C ASP A 168 4.77 -21.02 -9.16
N ASN A 169 4.65 -20.99 -7.84
CA ASN A 169 5.62 -21.57 -6.95
C ASN A 169 4.92 -22.31 -5.79
N THR A 170 5.35 -23.55 -5.58
CA THR A 170 4.95 -24.36 -4.43
C THR A 170 6.13 -24.45 -3.48
N ILE A 171 5.91 -24.11 -2.22
CA ILE A 171 6.92 -24.18 -1.17
C ILE A 171 6.81 -25.56 -0.50
N PRO A 172 7.87 -26.38 -0.56
CA PRO A 172 7.84 -27.74 -0.04
C PRO A 172 7.74 -27.78 1.49
N ASP A 173 7.57 -28.97 2.00
CA ASP A 173 7.52 -29.34 3.42
C ASP A 173 6.47 -28.56 4.21
N GLU A 174 6.86 -27.91 5.29
CA GLU A 174 5.96 -27.15 6.14
C GLU A 174 5.72 -25.71 5.68
N GLY A 175 6.32 -25.29 4.57
CA GLY A 175 6.23 -23.92 4.06
C GLY A 175 7.09 -22.92 4.85
N ILE A 176 7.00 -21.64 4.49
CA ILE A 176 7.71 -20.55 5.16
C ILE A 176 6.83 -19.97 6.27
N LEU A 177 7.38 -19.87 7.49
CA LEU A 177 6.68 -19.33 8.65
C LEU A 177 6.74 -17.80 8.67
N PHE A 178 5.58 -17.20 8.91
CA PHE A 178 5.37 -15.77 9.17
C PHE A 178 4.73 -15.64 10.56
N PRO A 179 5.52 -15.44 11.62
CA PRO A 179 5.01 -15.43 12.99
C PRO A 179 4.11 -14.23 13.32
N ASN A 180 4.32 -13.08 12.65
CA ASN A 180 3.63 -11.82 12.93
C ASN A 180 2.51 -11.50 11.94
N GLY A 181 2.14 -12.45 11.07
CA GLY A 181 1.20 -12.26 9.97
C GLY A 181 1.92 -12.10 8.64
N LEU A 182 1.17 -12.21 7.55
CA LEU A 182 1.68 -12.14 6.18
C LEU A 182 1.02 -10.98 5.46
N SER A 183 1.83 -10.05 4.99
CA SER A 183 1.45 -9.03 4.02
C SER A 183 2.32 -9.07 2.77
N VAL A 184 1.82 -8.52 1.69
CA VAL A 184 2.54 -8.40 0.42
C VAL A 184 2.58 -6.96 -0.04
N VAL A 185 3.69 -6.58 -0.67
CA VAL A 185 3.89 -5.26 -1.30
C VAL A 185 4.23 -5.45 -2.77
N TYR A 186 3.64 -4.63 -3.61
CA TYR A 186 3.90 -4.61 -5.06
C TYR A 186 3.64 -3.22 -5.63
N THR A 187 4.12 -2.97 -6.84
CA THR A 187 3.77 -1.76 -7.60
C THR A 187 2.61 -2.08 -8.53
N VAL A 188 1.61 -1.22 -8.57
CA VAL A 188 0.43 -1.35 -9.46
C VAL A 188 0.87 -1.50 -10.92
N GLY A 189 0.22 -2.41 -11.65
CA GLY A 189 0.57 -2.78 -13.02
C GLY A 189 1.65 -3.86 -13.14
N THR A 190 2.26 -4.29 -12.02
CA THR A 190 3.22 -5.42 -12.06
C THR A 190 2.54 -6.79 -11.97
N ILE A 191 1.32 -6.81 -11.46
CA ILE A 191 0.46 -7.99 -11.40
C ILE A 191 -0.92 -7.67 -11.97
N ASP A 192 -1.60 -8.66 -12.53
CA ASP A 192 -3.04 -8.61 -12.77
C ASP A 192 -3.80 -9.19 -11.59
N ARG A 193 -3.27 -10.28 -11.06
CA ARG A 193 -3.79 -10.94 -9.87
C ARG A 193 -2.72 -11.84 -9.25
N MET A 194 -2.89 -12.15 -7.98
CA MET A 194 -2.15 -13.22 -7.33
C MET A 194 -3.04 -14.02 -6.39
N ASN A 195 -2.75 -15.30 -6.28
CA ASN A 195 -3.33 -16.20 -5.30
C ASN A 195 -2.21 -16.64 -4.36
N ILE A 196 -2.42 -16.47 -3.08
CA ILE A 196 -1.46 -16.82 -2.05
C ILE A 196 -2.04 -17.95 -1.23
N PHE A 197 -1.36 -19.10 -1.20
CA PHE A 197 -1.75 -20.31 -0.51
C PHE A 197 -1.06 -20.39 0.84
N PHE A 198 -1.81 -20.60 1.91
CA PHE A 198 -1.29 -20.60 3.28
C PHE A 198 -2.05 -21.58 4.19
N SER A 199 -1.48 -21.87 5.37
CA SER A 199 -2.07 -22.77 6.38
C SER A 199 -1.75 -22.31 7.80
#